data_9fc4f024e8f6780372330463fb7fe40b
#
_entry.id   9fc4f024e8f6780372330463fb7fe40b
#
_cell.length_a   1.000
_cell.length_b   1.000
_cell.length_c   1.000
_cell.angle_alpha   90.00
_cell.angle_beta   90.00
_cell.angle_gamma   90.00
#
_symmetry.space_group_name_H-M   'P 1'
#
loop_
_entity.id
_entity.type
_entity.pdbx_description
1 polymer ?
#
loop_
_entity_poly.entity_id
_entity_poly.type
_entity_poly.pdbx_seq_one_letter_code
_entity_poly.pdbx_strand_id
1 'polypeptide(L)'
;MNILDSLKDIKKIDIEDVYESVISLPKQCEHAWTDVENINIVKENYTEIENVVFTGMGGSGLAARVIETAFLDELKFPFVRVNDYNLPNFVNSKTLVLCSSYSGSTEETLENVKQAIQRKTKWLAISTGGPLIEEAKKQNVPYYKIVPKFNPCNQPRMAIGYSIVGQLALAAKL
;
A
#
# COMPACT_ATOMS: atom_id res chain seq x y z
N MET A 1 40.26 4.93 -4.63
CA MET A 1 39.08 4.19 -5.10
C MET A 1 38.00 4.40 -4.05
N ASN A 2 36.86 4.92 -4.42
CA ASN A 2 35.76 5.14 -3.47
C ASN A 2 35.15 3.76 -3.15
N ILE A 3 34.76 3.51 -1.89
CA ILE A 3 34.11 2.27 -1.46
C ILE A 3 32.84 1.98 -2.25
N LEU A 4 32.19 3.03 -2.74
CA LEU A 4 30.97 2.93 -3.57
C LEU A 4 31.21 2.47 -5.01
N ASP A 5 32.48 2.42 -5.46
CA ASP A 5 32.85 1.95 -6.80
C ASP A 5 33.01 0.43 -6.89
N SER A 6 32.89 -0.27 -5.75
CA SER A 6 33.12 -1.71 -5.64
C SER A 6 31.98 -2.42 -4.94
N LEU A 7 31.23 -3.25 -5.67
CA LEU A 7 30.17 -4.09 -5.07
C LEU A 7 30.68 -4.97 -3.93
N LYS A 8 31.95 -5.45 -4.01
CA LYS A 8 32.56 -6.25 -2.96
C LYS A 8 32.72 -5.44 -1.68
N ASP A 9 33.04 -4.16 -1.79
CA ASP A 9 33.25 -3.31 -0.61
C ASP A 9 31.91 -2.78 -0.06
N ILE A 10 30.94 -2.50 -0.94
CA ILE A 10 29.55 -2.22 -0.53
C ILE A 10 29.01 -3.39 0.31
N LYS A 11 29.12 -4.63 -0.16
CA LYS A 11 28.62 -5.83 0.55
C LYS A 11 29.27 -6.07 1.91
N LYS A 12 30.47 -5.54 2.16
CA LYS A 12 31.14 -5.66 3.48
C LYS A 12 30.49 -4.76 4.54
N ILE A 13 29.90 -3.64 4.11
CA ILE A 13 29.28 -2.65 5.03
C ILE A 13 27.76 -2.77 5.04
N ASP A 14 27.15 -3.34 4.01
CA ASP A 14 25.72 -3.55 3.89
C ASP A 14 25.29 -4.87 4.54
N ILE A 15 25.37 -4.90 5.87
CA ILE A 15 25.06 -6.09 6.67
C ILE A 15 23.56 -6.41 6.72
N GLU A 16 22.70 -5.47 6.31
CA GLU A 16 21.25 -5.61 6.28
C GLU A 16 20.68 -5.90 4.88
N ASP A 17 21.52 -6.11 3.88
CA ASP A 17 21.12 -6.36 2.49
C ASP A 17 20.23 -5.24 1.88
N VAL A 18 20.51 -3.99 2.23
CA VAL A 18 19.79 -2.81 1.68
C VAL A 18 20.00 -2.72 0.17
N TYR A 19 21.25 -2.93 -0.30
CA TYR A 19 21.59 -2.94 -1.72
C TYR A 19 20.76 -3.96 -2.49
N GLU A 20 20.66 -5.20 -1.98
CA GLU A 20 19.87 -6.25 -2.62
C GLU A 20 18.38 -5.90 -2.67
N SER A 21 17.86 -5.26 -1.62
CA SER A 21 16.48 -4.77 -1.59
C SER A 21 16.22 -3.70 -2.65
N VAL A 22 17.18 -2.80 -2.88
CA VAL A 22 17.08 -1.72 -3.89
C VAL A 22 17.10 -2.28 -5.31
N ILE A 23 18.06 -3.13 -5.64
CA ILE A 23 18.16 -3.70 -7.00
C ILE A 23 17.03 -4.70 -7.32
N SER A 24 16.36 -5.20 -6.29
CA SER A 24 15.19 -6.09 -6.43
C SER A 24 13.88 -5.34 -6.65
N LEU A 25 13.86 -4.02 -6.74
CA LEU A 25 12.65 -3.23 -6.96
C LEU A 25 11.78 -3.73 -8.14
N PRO A 26 12.33 -4.06 -9.34
CA PRO A 26 11.52 -4.62 -10.43
C PRO A 26 10.83 -5.93 -10.04
N LYS A 27 11.52 -6.81 -9.31
CA LYS A 27 10.96 -8.08 -8.82
C LYS A 27 9.87 -7.85 -7.77
N GLN A 28 9.99 -6.81 -6.94
CA GLN A 28 8.93 -6.43 -6.01
C GLN A 28 7.65 -6.02 -6.77
N CYS A 29 7.81 -5.26 -7.84
CA CYS A 29 6.68 -4.82 -8.68
C CYS A 29 5.96 -6.02 -9.31
N GLU A 30 6.71 -6.91 -9.95
CA GLU A 30 6.17 -8.12 -10.58
C GLU A 30 5.46 -9.03 -9.57
N HIS A 31 6.10 -9.26 -8.42
CA HIS A 31 5.56 -10.10 -7.36
C HIS A 31 4.26 -9.50 -6.78
N ALA A 32 4.25 -8.19 -6.51
CA ALA A 32 3.05 -7.51 -6.01
C ALA A 32 1.87 -7.61 -6.99
N TRP A 33 2.13 -7.44 -8.28
CA TRP A 33 1.09 -7.57 -9.30
C TRP A 33 0.50 -8.97 -9.32
N THR A 34 1.36 -9.99 -9.40
CA THR A 34 0.97 -11.41 -9.43
C THR A 34 0.21 -11.82 -8.15
N ASP A 35 0.67 -11.38 -6.98
CA ASP A 35 -0.01 -11.67 -5.72
C ASP A 35 -1.43 -11.11 -5.71
N VAL A 36 -1.60 -9.85 -6.17
CA VAL A 36 -2.90 -9.17 -6.18
C VAL A 36 -3.86 -9.78 -7.21
N GLU A 37 -3.35 -10.30 -8.34
CA GLU A 37 -4.20 -11.00 -9.33
C GLU A 37 -4.99 -12.14 -8.70
N ASN A 38 -4.45 -12.81 -7.70
CA ASN A 38 -5.07 -13.92 -6.98
C ASN A 38 -6.08 -13.49 -5.89
N ILE A 39 -6.19 -12.18 -5.60
CA ILE A 39 -7.15 -11.69 -4.60
C ILE A 39 -8.54 -11.63 -5.24
N ASN A 40 -9.51 -12.29 -4.63
CA ASN A 40 -10.89 -12.20 -5.08
C ASN A 40 -11.53 -10.89 -4.56
N ILE A 41 -11.99 -10.04 -5.48
CA ILE A 41 -12.76 -8.83 -5.18
C ILE A 41 -14.10 -8.93 -5.91
N VAL A 42 -15.19 -8.87 -5.16
CA VAL A 42 -16.55 -8.85 -5.71
C VAL A 42 -16.85 -7.42 -6.14
N LYS A 43 -16.70 -7.14 -7.44
CA LYS A 43 -16.81 -5.78 -8.03
C LYS A 43 -18.14 -5.11 -7.75
N GLU A 44 -19.21 -5.86 -7.68
CA GLU A 44 -20.56 -5.40 -7.41
C GLU A 44 -20.69 -4.65 -6.08
N ASN A 45 -19.80 -4.95 -5.15
CA ASN A 45 -19.76 -4.25 -3.86
C ASN A 45 -19.16 -2.83 -3.95
N TYR A 46 -18.61 -2.42 -5.10
CA TYR A 46 -17.87 -1.18 -5.31
C TYR A 46 -18.46 -0.29 -6.42
N THR A 47 -19.64 -0.62 -6.94
CA THR A 47 -20.26 0.09 -8.07
C THR A 47 -20.74 1.51 -7.77
N GLU A 48 -20.97 1.84 -6.50
CA GLU A 48 -21.47 3.15 -6.05
C GLU A 48 -20.37 4.10 -5.57
N ILE A 49 -19.10 3.80 -5.86
CA ILE A 49 -17.98 4.64 -5.41
C ILE A 49 -17.97 5.96 -6.19
N GLU A 50 -17.94 7.07 -5.45
CA GLU A 50 -17.89 8.43 -5.98
C GLU A 50 -16.52 9.11 -5.78
N ASN A 51 -15.72 8.63 -4.82
CA ASN A 51 -14.40 9.15 -4.53
C ASN A 51 -13.51 8.09 -3.87
N VAL A 52 -12.19 8.29 -3.96
CA VAL A 52 -11.18 7.37 -3.45
C VAL A 52 -10.25 8.12 -2.50
N VAL A 53 -10.03 7.54 -1.33
CA VAL A 53 -9.09 8.04 -0.33
C VAL A 53 -8.00 6.99 -0.12
N PHE A 54 -6.75 7.41 -0.25
CA PHE A 54 -5.60 6.60 0.12
C PHE A 54 -5.04 7.09 1.44
N THR A 55 -4.92 6.20 2.41
CA THR A 55 -4.31 6.52 3.70
C THR A 55 -3.08 5.65 3.95
N GLY A 56 -2.01 6.30 4.42
CA GLY A 56 -0.75 5.64 4.75
C GLY A 56 0.36 6.63 5.01
N MET A 57 1.35 6.23 5.79
CA MET A 57 2.47 7.06 6.20
C MET A 57 3.76 6.66 5.46
N GLY A 58 4.66 7.62 5.27
CA GLY A 58 5.98 7.37 4.68
C GLY A 58 5.92 6.68 3.32
N GLY A 59 6.62 5.55 3.17
CA GLY A 59 6.65 4.75 1.94
C GLY A 59 5.27 4.20 1.53
N SER A 60 4.40 3.90 2.49
CA SER A 60 3.03 3.45 2.24
C SER A 60 2.16 4.56 1.62
N GLY A 61 2.40 5.83 2.00
CA GLY A 61 1.71 6.98 1.40
C GLY A 61 2.31 7.43 0.06
N LEU A 62 3.56 7.07 -0.24
CA LEU A 62 4.23 7.45 -1.49
C LEU A 62 3.55 6.83 -2.72
N ALA A 63 3.06 5.61 -2.59
CA ALA A 63 2.38 4.91 -3.67
C ALA A 63 1.19 5.71 -4.22
N ALA A 64 0.37 6.27 -3.34
CA ALA A 64 -0.75 7.12 -3.72
C ALA A 64 -0.32 8.35 -4.53
N ARG A 65 0.85 8.96 -4.22
CA ARG A 65 1.41 10.05 -5.02
C ARG A 65 1.78 9.62 -6.43
N VAL A 66 2.42 8.46 -6.55
CA VAL A 66 2.82 7.95 -7.86
C VAL A 66 1.59 7.66 -8.71
N ILE A 67 0.57 7.01 -8.15
CA ILE A 67 -0.69 6.70 -8.85
C ILE A 67 -1.39 8.00 -9.29
N GLU A 68 -1.57 8.95 -8.38
CA GLU A 68 -2.18 10.27 -8.67
C GLU A 68 -1.47 10.98 -9.83
N THR A 69 -0.13 11.00 -9.82
CA THR A 69 0.66 11.71 -10.84
C THR A 69 0.67 10.96 -12.18
N ALA A 70 0.81 9.64 -12.14
CA ALA A 70 0.94 8.83 -13.35
C ALA A 70 -0.38 8.70 -14.13
N PHE A 71 -1.51 8.76 -13.43
CA PHE A 71 -2.83 8.52 -14.00
C PHE A 71 -3.78 9.73 -13.85
N LEU A 72 -3.24 10.94 -13.66
CA LEU A 72 -4.02 12.14 -13.38
C LEU A 72 -5.16 12.37 -14.40
N ASP A 73 -4.86 12.18 -15.68
CA ASP A 73 -5.82 12.37 -16.77
C ASP A 73 -6.78 11.18 -16.97
N GLU A 74 -6.51 10.06 -16.27
CA GLU A 74 -7.29 8.81 -16.40
C GLU A 74 -8.19 8.56 -15.19
N LEU A 75 -7.93 9.26 -14.07
CA LEU A 75 -8.70 9.11 -12.83
C LEU A 75 -10.14 9.60 -13.04
N LYS A 76 -11.08 8.68 -12.93
CA LYS A 76 -12.53 8.98 -13.09
C LYS A 76 -13.19 9.52 -11.83
N PHE A 77 -12.50 9.47 -10.69
CA PHE A 77 -13.01 9.86 -9.37
C PHE A 77 -12.06 10.84 -8.69
N PRO A 78 -12.56 11.74 -7.85
CA PRO A 78 -11.71 12.50 -6.93
C PRO A 78 -10.83 11.56 -6.12
N PHE A 79 -9.53 11.85 -6.14
CA PHE A 79 -8.49 11.07 -5.48
C PHE A 79 -7.85 11.91 -4.39
N VAL A 80 -7.94 11.47 -3.14
CA VAL A 80 -7.43 12.22 -1.98
C VAL A 80 -6.45 11.36 -1.19
N ARG A 81 -5.32 11.96 -0.83
CA ARG A 81 -4.31 11.33 0.02
C ARG A 81 -4.44 11.86 1.45
N VAL A 82 -4.40 10.93 2.40
CA VAL A 82 -4.46 11.23 3.83
C VAL A 82 -3.21 10.66 4.51
N ASN A 83 -2.42 11.57 5.10
CA ASN A 83 -1.23 11.24 5.90
C ASN A 83 -1.42 11.81 7.32
N ASP A 84 -2.56 11.54 7.92
CA ASP A 84 -3.02 12.07 9.21
C ASP A 84 -3.93 11.05 9.90
N TYR A 85 -4.24 11.30 11.16
CA TYR A 85 -5.19 10.51 11.96
C TYR A 85 -6.65 10.66 11.50
N ASN A 86 -7.00 11.76 10.82
CA ASN A 86 -8.38 12.08 10.51
C ASN A 86 -8.69 11.91 9.01
N LEU A 87 -9.72 11.12 8.73
CA LEU A 87 -10.32 11.12 7.40
C LEU A 87 -11.13 12.41 7.17
N PRO A 88 -11.06 13.00 5.96
CA PRO A 88 -11.85 14.18 5.59
C PRO A 88 -13.36 14.00 5.85
N ASN A 89 -14.07 15.09 6.12
CA ASN A 89 -15.49 15.04 6.45
C ASN A 89 -16.40 14.54 5.30
N PHE A 90 -15.96 14.63 4.05
CA PHE A 90 -16.73 14.13 2.90
C PHE A 90 -16.76 12.59 2.83
N VAL A 91 -15.86 11.90 3.53
CA VAL A 91 -15.76 10.43 3.53
C VAL A 91 -17.04 9.81 4.11
N ASN A 92 -17.70 8.98 3.31
CA ASN A 92 -18.99 8.35 3.61
C ASN A 92 -19.10 6.96 2.96
N SER A 93 -20.30 6.37 2.94
CA SER A 93 -20.54 5.02 2.40
C SER A 93 -20.23 4.86 0.89
N LYS A 94 -20.13 5.96 0.15
CA LYS A 94 -19.74 5.99 -1.27
C LYS A 94 -18.26 6.28 -1.50
N THR A 95 -17.46 6.27 -0.43
CA THR A 95 -16.01 6.44 -0.49
C THR A 95 -15.34 5.08 -0.43
N LEU A 96 -14.36 4.87 -1.31
CA LEU A 96 -13.39 3.79 -1.18
C LEU A 96 -12.17 4.29 -0.41
N VAL A 97 -11.82 3.64 0.71
CA VAL A 97 -10.61 3.94 1.49
C VAL A 97 -9.59 2.81 1.33
N LEU A 98 -8.44 3.09 0.72
CA LEU A 98 -7.31 2.16 0.69
C LEU A 98 -6.38 2.46 1.86
N CYS A 99 -6.31 1.53 2.81
CA CYS A 99 -5.51 1.65 4.03
C CYS A 99 -4.19 0.89 3.86
N SER A 100 -3.07 1.61 3.81
CA SER A 100 -1.74 1.04 3.58
C SER A 100 -0.81 1.30 4.75
N SER A 101 -0.27 0.22 5.33
CA SER A 101 0.78 0.26 6.35
C SER A 101 1.67 -0.96 6.20
N TYR A 102 2.95 -0.77 5.89
CA TYR A 102 3.87 -1.90 5.74
C TYR A 102 3.91 -2.77 7.00
N SER A 103 4.09 -2.19 8.17
CA SER A 103 4.08 -2.93 9.45
C SER A 103 2.69 -3.42 9.88
N GLY A 104 1.63 -2.77 9.39
CA GLY A 104 0.26 -3.01 9.82
C GLY A 104 -0.10 -2.46 11.20
N SER A 105 0.81 -1.71 11.82
CA SER A 105 0.65 -1.16 13.18
C SER A 105 0.74 0.36 13.25
N THR A 106 0.77 1.06 12.09
CA THR A 106 0.80 2.52 12.02
C THR A 106 -0.46 3.10 12.63
N GLU A 107 -0.33 3.90 13.68
CA GLU A 107 -1.46 4.41 14.48
C GLU A 107 -2.44 5.22 13.65
N GLU A 108 -1.94 6.12 12.80
CA GLU A 108 -2.74 6.95 11.91
C GLU A 108 -3.59 6.10 10.97
N THR A 109 -2.98 5.07 10.37
CA THR A 109 -3.69 4.16 9.46
C THR A 109 -4.75 3.36 10.19
N LEU A 110 -4.46 2.86 11.39
CA LEU A 110 -5.42 2.13 12.21
C LEU A 110 -6.58 3.01 12.67
N GLU A 111 -6.32 4.27 12.99
CA GLU A 111 -7.38 5.23 13.33
C GLU A 111 -8.25 5.54 12.11
N ASN A 112 -7.65 5.69 10.93
CA ASN A 112 -8.40 5.85 9.68
C ASN A 112 -9.30 4.63 9.39
N VAL A 113 -8.83 3.41 9.66
CA VAL A 113 -9.66 2.19 9.54
C VAL A 113 -10.88 2.24 10.48
N LYS A 114 -10.69 2.64 11.74
CA LYS A 114 -11.81 2.78 12.68
C LYS A 114 -12.85 3.79 12.16
N GLN A 115 -12.39 4.94 11.66
CA GLN A 115 -13.28 5.95 11.08
C GLN A 115 -13.97 5.44 9.80
N ALA A 116 -13.25 4.69 8.95
CA ALA A 116 -13.83 4.08 7.76
C ALA A 116 -14.98 3.11 8.11
N ILE A 117 -14.77 2.27 9.13
CA ILE A 117 -15.79 1.34 9.64
C ILE A 117 -16.99 2.12 10.23
N GLN A 118 -16.74 3.12 11.07
CA GLN A 118 -17.81 3.95 11.69
C GLN A 118 -18.67 4.67 10.63
N ARG A 119 -18.03 5.15 9.57
CA ARG A 119 -18.70 5.87 8.46
C ARG A 119 -19.25 4.92 7.39
N LYS A 120 -19.12 3.59 7.59
CA LYS A 120 -19.61 2.54 6.69
C LYS A 120 -19.06 2.67 5.26
N THR A 121 -17.81 3.12 5.12
CA THR A 121 -17.13 3.22 3.83
C THR A 121 -16.83 1.83 3.28
N LYS A 122 -16.58 1.74 1.98
CA LYS A 122 -15.84 0.60 1.42
C LYS A 122 -14.36 0.80 1.71
N TRP A 123 -13.66 -0.24 2.15
CA TRP A 123 -12.23 -0.12 2.40
C TRP A 123 -11.47 -1.39 2.06
N LEU A 124 -10.17 -1.25 1.81
CA LEU A 124 -9.23 -2.31 1.50
C LEU A 124 -7.97 -2.11 2.33
N ALA A 125 -7.25 -3.20 2.63
CA ALA A 125 -6.01 -3.13 3.40
C ALA A 125 -4.81 -3.65 2.62
N ILE A 126 -3.64 -3.03 2.87
CA ILE A 126 -2.35 -3.46 2.32
C ILE A 126 -1.31 -3.44 3.43
N SER A 127 -0.71 -4.59 3.72
CA SER A 127 0.30 -4.72 4.79
C SER A 127 1.05 -6.04 4.72
N THR A 128 2.19 -6.13 5.42
CA THR A 128 2.85 -7.43 5.66
C THR A 128 2.14 -8.27 6.74
N GLY A 129 1.29 -7.65 7.56
CA GLY A 129 0.60 -8.32 8.66
C GLY A 129 0.04 -7.35 9.69
N GLY A 130 0.11 -7.73 10.97
CA GLY A 130 -0.27 -6.91 12.11
C GLY A 130 -1.76 -6.59 12.23
N PRO A 131 -2.11 -5.68 13.15
CA PRO A 131 -3.50 -5.33 13.44
C PRO A 131 -4.33 -4.92 12.22
N LEU A 132 -3.71 -4.32 11.20
CA LEU A 132 -4.42 -3.91 9.98
C LEU A 132 -5.00 -5.11 9.22
N ILE A 133 -4.20 -6.18 9.04
CA ILE A 133 -4.68 -7.39 8.37
C ILE A 133 -5.67 -8.17 9.26
N GLU A 134 -5.47 -8.16 10.57
CA GLU A 134 -6.40 -8.80 11.51
C GLU A 134 -7.77 -8.14 11.46
N GLU A 135 -7.83 -6.81 11.44
CA GLU A 135 -9.09 -6.08 11.32
C GLU A 135 -9.73 -6.30 9.94
N ALA A 136 -8.95 -6.33 8.85
CA ALA A 136 -9.48 -6.64 7.52
C ALA A 136 -10.15 -8.02 7.47
N LYS A 137 -9.53 -9.03 8.08
CA LYS A 137 -10.11 -10.38 8.20
C LYS A 137 -11.40 -10.38 9.02
N LYS A 138 -11.40 -9.70 10.16
CA LYS A 138 -12.56 -9.60 11.06
C LYS A 138 -13.76 -8.95 10.39
N GLN A 139 -13.51 -7.92 9.56
CA GLN A 139 -14.55 -7.20 8.81
C GLN A 139 -14.88 -7.85 7.46
N ASN A 140 -14.19 -8.96 7.12
CA ASN A 140 -14.34 -9.66 5.85
C ASN A 140 -14.17 -8.73 4.63
N VAL A 141 -13.19 -7.82 4.67
CA VAL A 141 -12.84 -6.96 3.55
C VAL A 141 -11.62 -7.49 2.79
N PRO A 142 -11.51 -7.25 1.48
CA PRO A 142 -10.34 -7.67 0.71
C PRO A 142 -9.07 -6.99 1.22
N TYR A 143 -7.97 -7.72 1.20
CA TYR A 143 -6.66 -7.20 1.59
C TYR A 143 -5.55 -7.84 0.77
N TYR A 144 -4.50 -7.07 0.53
CA TYR A 144 -3.22 -7.58 0.03
C TYR A 144 -2.25 -7.76 1.19
N LYS A 145 -1.91 -9.03 1.48
CA LYS A 145 -0.86 -9.35 2.44
C LYS A 145 0.47 -9.45 1.71
N ILE A 146 1.32 -8.44 1.86
CA ILE A 146 2.67 -8.42 1.29
C ILE A 146 3.51 -9.54 1.89
N VAL A 147 4.08 -10.39 1.05
CA VAL A 147 5.16 -11.31 1.40
C VAL A 147 6.46 -10.69 0.88
N PRO A 148 7.31 -10.08 1.74
CA PRO A 148 8.41 -9.24 1.29
C PRO A 148 9.65 -10.02 0.82
N LYS A 149 9.44 -11.01 -0.06
CA LYS A 149 10.47 -11.91 -0.59
C LYS A 149 11.67 -11.17 -1.20
N PHE A 150 11.42 -10.04 -1.84
CA PHE A 150 12.43 -9.23 -2.54
C PHE A 150 12.78 -7.94 -1.77
N ASN A 151 12.59 -7.94 -0.46
CA ASN A 151 13.02 -6.90 0.46
C ASN A 151 13.75 -7.52 1.67
N PRO A 152 14.96 -8.12 1.45
CA PRO A 152 15.66 -8.85 2.51
C PRO A 152 16.02 -7.98 3.71
N CYS A 153 16.28 -6.68 3.53
CA CYS A 153 16.53 -5.78 4.68
C CYS A 153 15.28 -5.50 5.52
N ASN A 154 14.11 -5.93 5.07
CA ASN A 154 12.81 -5.73 5.73
C ASN A 154 12.49 -4.27 6.12
N GLN A 155 13.14 -3.30 5.48
CA GLN A 155 12.87 -1.87 5.72
C GLN A 155 11.67 -1.42 4.89
N PRO A 156 10.67 -0.76 5.48
CA PRO A 156 9.46 -0.30 4.77
C PRO A 156 9.77 0.58 3.56
N ARG A 157 10.77 1.47 3.69
CA ARG A 157 11.20 2.38 2.62
C ARG A 157 11.88 1.68 1.44
N MET A 158 12.33 0.43 1.61
CA MET A 158 12.93 -0.39 0.55
C MET A 158 11.89 -1.31 -0.11
N ALA A 159 10.65 -1.33 0.37
CA ALA A 159 9.53 -2.12 -0.14
C ALA A 159 8.59 -1.31 -1.06
N ILE A 160 9.12 -0.29 -1.74
CA ILE A 160 8.30 0.68 -2.51
C ILE A 160 7.59 0.00 -3.68
N GLY A 161 8.23 -0.99 -4.32
CA GLY A 161 7.62 -1.75 -5.41
C GLY A 161 6.34 -2.48 -4.96
N TYR A 162 6.38 -3.13 -3.80
CA TYR A 162 5.20 -3.75 -3.20
C TYR A 162 4.10 -2.74 -2.89
N SER A 163 4.49 -1.58 -2.34
CA SER A 163 3.54 -0.54 -1.96
C SER A 163 2.87 0.08 -3.19
N ILE A 164 3.65 0.52 -4.17
CA ILE A 164 3.12 1.22 -5.37
C ILE A 164 2.29 0.25 -6.21
N VAL A 165 2.87 -0.88 -6.59
CA VAL A 165 2.21 -1.81 -7.52
C VAL A 165 1.07 -2.56 -6.84
N GLY A 166 1.21 -2.91 -5.56
CA GLY A 166 0.13 -3.53 -4.81
C GLY A 166 -1.11 -2.64 -4.68
N GLN A 167 -0.93 -1.33 -4.42
CA GLN A 167 -2.03 -0.36 -4.39
C GLN A 167 -2.66 -0.17 -5.77
N LEU A 168 -1.83 -0.02 -6.82
CA LEU A 168 -2.30 0.13 -8.20
C LEU A 168 -3.08 -1.10 -8.66
N ALA A 169 -2.53 -2.30 -8.43
CA ALA A 169 -3.16 -3.55 -8.82
C ALA A 169 -4.51 -3.78 -8.10
N LEU A 170 -4.60 -3.45 -6.79
CA LEU A 170 -5.87 -3.51 -6.07
C LEU A 170 -6.88 -2.51 -6.64
N ALA A 171 -6.46 -1.27 -6.92
CA ALA A 171 -7.34 -0.26 -7.51
C ALA A 171 -7.81 -0.68 -8.92
N ALA A 172 -6.95 -1.29 -9.73
CA ALA A 172 -7.28 -1.76 -11.06
C ALA A 172 -8.27 -2.94 -11.10
N LYS A 173 -8.48 -3.63 -9.97
CA LYS A 173 -9.48 -4.72 -9.86
C LYS A 173 -10.90 -4.22 -9.58
N LEU A 174 -11.08 -2.96 -9.25
CA LEU A 174 -12.37 -2.34 -8.95
C LEU A 174 -12.98 -1.69 -10.19
#